data_ec8818baf8fdbfafe693af7b97b9002c
#
_entry.id   ec8818baf8fdbfafe693af7b97b9002c
#
_cell.length_a   1.000
_cell.length_b   1.000
_cell.length_c   1.000
_cell.angle_alpha   90.00
_cell.angle_beta   90.00
_cell.angle_gamma   90.00
#
_symmetry.space_group_name_H-M   'P 1'
#
loop_
_entity.id
_entity.type
_entity.pdbx_description
1 polymer ?
#
loop_
_entity_poly.entity_id
_entity_poly.type
_entity_poly.pdbx_seq_one_letter_code
_entity_poly.pdbx_strand_id
1 'polypeptide(L)'
;MGTLNMLGLAKRIGARFLLTSTSEVYGDPLEHPQKETYWGNVNPIGERSCYDEGKRTAETLAMDYHRGAGVEVRIARIFNTYGPRMCLDDGRVVSNFVAQAIRKQPMTVYGDGKQTRSFQYVSDLVEGLVALMEGEHVGPFNLGNPGEFTMLELAEVVKETIDSSASIEYKPNTADDPHMRKPDISKAKELLNWAPKISLREGLPLMVNDFRNRILNRDEGKGL
;
A
#
# COMPACT_ATOMS: atom_id res chain seq x y z
N MET A 1 -6.82 -18.42 -7.44
CA MET A 1 -8.20 -18.90 -7.77
C MET A 1 -9.21 -17.76 -7.82
N GLY A 2 -9.33 -16.88 -6.83
CA GLY A 2 -10.31 -15.78 -6.84
C GLY A 2 -10.24 -14.89 -8.08
N THR A 3 -9.05 -14.45 -8.48
CA THR A 3 -8.85 -13.66 -9.71
C THR A 3 -9.35 -14.40 -10.95
N LEU A 4 -9.03 -15.68 -11.09
CA LEU A 4 -9.47 -16.48 -12.23
C LEU A 4 -11.01 -16.59 -12.30
N ASN A 5 -11.66 -16.82 -11.17
CA ASN A 5 -13.12 -16.91 -11.09
C ASN A 5 -13.78 -15.58 -11.48
N MET A 6 -13.24 -14.46 -10.99
CA MET A 6 -13.78 -13.12 -11.30
C MET A 6 -13.53 -12.70 -12.75
N LEU A 7 -12.38 -13.06 -13.34
CA LEU A 7 -12.12 -12.86 -14.78
C LEU A 7 -13.09 -13.70 -15.64
N GLY A 8 -13.36 -14.94 -15.25
CA GLY A 8 -14.37 -15.78 -15.91
C GLY A 8 -15.78 -15.17 -15.83
N LEU A 9 -16.15 -14.59 -14.70
CA LEU A 9 -17.40 -13.86 -14.56
C LEU A 9 -17.43 -12.60 -15.43
N ALA A 10 -16.37 -11.78 -15.39
CA ALA A 10 -16.26 -10.57 -16.19
C ALA A 10 -16.39 -10.88 -17.71
N LYS A 11 -15.71 -11.93 -18.18
CA LYS A 11 -15.86 -12.42 -19.57
C LYS A 11 -17.31 -12.77 -19.89
N ARG A 12 -17.98 -13.51 -19.02
CA ARG A 12 -19.36 -14.00 -19.26
C ARG A 12 -20.39 -12.87 -19.37
N ILE A 13 -20.21 -11.80 -18.56
CA ILE A 13 -21.18 -10.70 -18.49
C ILE A 13 -20.73 -9.43 -19.23
N GLY A 14 -19.55 -9.44 -19.88
CA GLY A 14 -19.00 -8.28 -20.55
C GLY A 14 -18.60 -7.13 -19.62
N ALA A 15 -18.22 -7.43 -18.37
CA ALA A 15 -17.84 -6.41 -17.41
C ALA A 15 -16.36 -6.02 -17.52
N ARG A 16 -16.07 -4.74 -17.23
CA ARG A 16 -14.71 -4.26 -16.97
C ARG A 16 -14.20 -4.84 -15.65
N PHE A 17 -12.93 -5.21 -15.59
CA PHE A 17 -12.31 -5.83 -14.43
C PHE A 17 -11.09 -5.02 -13.94
N LEU A 18 -11.17 -4.46 -12.72
CA LEU A 18 -10.06 -3.77 -12.07
C LEU A 18 -9.33 -4.74 -11.13
N LEU A 19 -8.06 -5.02 -11.43
CA LEU A 19 -7.17 -5.77 -10.55
C LEU A 19 -6.42 -4.80 -9.62
N THR A 20 -6.69 -4.91 -8.33
CA THR A 20 -5.88 -4.27 -7.30
C THR A 20 -4.62 -5.12 -7.05
N SER A 21 -3.58 -4.87 -7.85
CA SER A 21 -2.25 -5.42 -7.66
C SER A 21 -1.49 -4.64 -6.57
N THR A 22 -0.20 -4.81 -6.47
CA THR A 22 0.60 -4.29 -5.36
C THR A 22 2.02 -3.93 -5.81
N SER A 23 2.68 -3.03 -5.09
CA SER A 23 4.12 -2.79 -5.24
C SER A 23 4.98 -4.00 -4.86
N GLU A 24 4.42 -5.00 -4.16
CA GLU A 24 5.14 -6.24 -3.80
C GLU A 24 5.53 -7.08 -5.03
N VAL A 25 4.88 -6.86 -6.20
CA VAL A 25 5.30 -7.49 -7.47
C VAL A 25 6.73 -7.12 -7.89
N TYR A 26 7.28 -6.04 -7.33
CA TYR A 26 8.66 -5.62 -7.54
C TYR A 26 9.68 -6.31 -6.63
N GLY A 27 9.24 -6.98 -5.54
CA GLY A 27 10.10 -7.66 -4.59
C GLY A 27 11.02 -6.71 -3.84
N ASP A 28 12.29 -7.11 -3.64
CA ASP A 28 13.37 -6.22 -3.21
C ASP A 28 14.01 -5.57 -4.45
N PRO A 29 13.59 -4.36 -4.84
CA PRO A 29 13.84 -3.85 -6.17
C PRO A 29 15.28 -3.39 -6.35
N LEU A 30 15.84 -3.69 -7.53
CA LEU A 30 17.16 -3.22 -7.97
C LEU A 30 17.09 -1.87 -8.73
N GLU A 31 15.86 -1.40 -9.02
CA GLU A 31 15.60 -0.08 -9.61
C GLU A 31 14.89 0.83 -8.60
N HIS A 32 15.31 2.10 -8.56
CA HIS A 32 14.74 3.11 -7.67
C HIS A 32 14.70 4.50 -8.35
N PRO A 33 13.52 5.15 -8.47
CA PRO A 33 12.17 4.66 -8.16
C PRO A 33 11.71 3.54 -9.12
N GLN A 34 10.74 2.72 -8.67
CA GLN A 34 10.23 1.61 -9.47
C GLN A 34 9.28 2.11 -10.56
N LYS A 35 9.59 1.73 -11.81
CA LYS A 35 8.73 1.97 -13.00
C LYS A 35 7.90 0.73 -13.31
N GLU A 36 6.78 0.91 -14.01
CA GLU A 36 5.92 -0.22 -14.41
C GLU A 36 6.60 -1.18 -15.39
N THR A 37 7.62 -0.74 -16.11
CA THR A 37 8.45 -1.57 -17.02
C THR A 37 9.44 -2.47 -16.28
N TYR A 38 9.70 -2.24 -15.00
CA TYR A 38 10.56 -3.08 -14.18
C TYR A 38 9.84 -4.37 -13.80
N TRP A 39 10.46 -5.52 -14.08
CA TRP A 39 9.85 -6.84 -13.87
C TRP A 39 9.92 -7.33 -12.43
N GLY A 40 10.74 -6.69 -11.61
CA GLY A 40 10.88 -7.01 -10.21
C GLY A 40 12.02 -8.00 -9.91
N ASN A 41 12.29 -8.13 -8.60
CA ASN A 41 13.26 -9.05 -8.02
C ASN A 41 12.58 -9.73 -6.81
N VAL A 42 11.75 -10.74 -7.09
CA VAL A 42 10.95 -11.46 -6.09
C VAL A 42 11.64 -12.78 -5.74
N ASN A 43 11.77 -13.09 -4.46
CA ASN A 43 12.17 -14.41 -3.99
C ASN A 43 10.96 -15.37 -4.08
N PRO A 44 10.93 -16.34 -5.02
CA PRO A 44 9.74 -17.17 -5.26
C PRO A 44 9.48 -18.22 -4.17
N ILE A 45 10.44 -18.44 -3.25
CA ILE A 45 10.36 -19.40 -2.15
C ILE A 45 10.55 -18.75 -0.77
N GLY A 46 10.59 -17.43 -0.70
CA GLY A 46 10.72 -16.67 0.55
C GLY A 46 9.42 -16.68 1.37
N GLU A 47 9.49 -16.18 2.60
CA GLU A 47 8.32 -16.15 3.51
C GLU A 47 7.15 -15.32 2.95
N ARG A 48 7.43 -14.31 2.12
CA ARG A 48 6.44 -13.43 1.48
C ARG A 48 5.94 -13.93 0.13
N SER A 49 6.55 -14.97 -0.45
CA SER A 49 6.34 -15.41 -1.83
C SER A 49 4.89 -15.76 -2.15
N CYS A 50 4.14 -16.30 -1.19
CA CYS A 50 2.72 -16.63 -1.40
C CYS A 50 1.89 -15.40 -1.83
N TYR A 51 2.13 -14.25 -1.20
CA TYR A 51 1.45 -13.00 -1.55
C TYR A 51 2.01 -12.41 -2.86
N ASP A 52 3.32 -12.28 -2.93
CA ASP A 52 4.03 -11.60 -4.03
C ASP A 52 3.78 -12.34 -5.36
N GLU A 53 4.03 -13.64 -5.42
CA GLU A 53 3.79 -14.48 -6.59
C GLU A 53 2.29 -14.66 -6.88
N GLY A 54 1.44 -14.67 -5.86
CA GLY A 54 -0.02 -14.67 -6.03
C GLY A 54 -0.51 -13.43 -6.79
N LYS A 55 0.04 -12.24 -6.51
CA LYS A 55 -0.28 -10.99 -7.21
C LYS A 55 0.35 -10.94 -8.60
N ARG A 56 1.60 -11.42 -8.79
CA ARG A 56 2.23 -11.55 -10.11
C ARG A 56 1.44 -12.47 -11.02
N THR A 57 1.02 -13.63 -10.53
CA THR A 57 0.14 -14.56 -11.25
C THR A 57 -1.20 -13.90 -11.60
N ALA A 58 -1.78 -13.10 -10.71
CA ALA A 58 -3.02 -12.38 -10.99
C ALA A 58 -2.87 -11.38 -12.13
N GLU A 59 -1.76 -10.63 -12.22
CA GLU A 59 -1.47 -9.75 -13.35
C GLU A 59 -1.33 -10.55 -14.66
N THR A 60 -0.61 -11.68 -14.65
CA THR A 60 -0.48 -12.56 -15.81
C THR A 60 -1.84 -13.04 -16.31
N LEU A 61 -2.68 -13.58 -15.41
CA LEU A 61 -4.02 -14.03 -15.76
C LEU A 61 -4.90 -12.91 -16.33
N ALA A 62 -4.85 -11.70 -15.73
CA ALA A 62 -5.61 -10.56 -16.21
C ALA A 62 -5.19 -10.18 -17.63
N MET A 63 -3.89 -10.13 -17.92
CA MET A 63 -3.37 -9.82 -19.24
C MET A 63 -3.70 -10.89 -20.28
N ASP A 64 -3.70 -12.18 -19.91
CA ASP A 64 -4.06 -13.27 -20.81
C ASP A 64 -5.57 -13.24 -21.12
N TYR A 65 -6.43 -12.96 -20.16
CA TYR A 65 -7.86 -12.76 -20.41
C TYR A 65 -8.13 -11.54 -21.29
N HIS A 66 -7.34 -10.47 -21.12
CA HIS A 66 -7.44 -9.31 -22.00
C HIS A 66 -7.08 -9.66 -23.44
N ARG A 67 -5.90 -10.29 -23.67
CA ARG A 67 -5.40 -10.63 -25.00
C ARG A 67 -6.19 -11.73 -25.68
N GLY A 68 -6.49 -12.81 -24.93
CA GLY A 68 -7.09 -14.03 -25.49
C GLY A 68 -8.62 -14.06 -25.46
N ALA A 69 -9.26 -13.28 -24.62
CA ALA A 69 -10.71 -13.30 -24.42
C ALA A 69 -11.38 -11.93 -24.52
N GLY A 70 -10.64 -10.85 -24.80
CA GLY A 70 -11.16 -9.51 -24.97
C GLY A 70 -11.76 -8.88 -23.70
N VAL A 71 -11.41 -9.37 -22.50
CA VAL A 71 -11.88 -8.78 -21.26
C VAL A 71 -11.24 -7.40 -21.06
N GLU A 72 -12.03 -6.39 -20.78
CA GLU A 72 -11.53 -5.07 -20.43
C GLU A 72 -10.94 -5.07 -19.03
N VAL A 73 -9.63 -5.23 -18.93
CA VAL A 73 -8.94 -5.21 -17.63
C VAL A 73 -8.29 -3.86 -17.35
N ARG A 74 -8.15 -3.56 -16.06
CA ARG A 74 -7.39 -2.44 -15.52
C ARG A 74 -6.49 -2.99 -14.41
N ILE A 75 -5.22 -2.60 -14.36
CA ILE A 75 -4.25 -3.11 -13.38
C ILE A 75 -3.64 -1.94 -12.62
N ALA A 76 -3.86 -1.89 -11.30
CA ALA A 76 -3.28 -0.92 -10.38
C ALA A 76 -2.24 -1.59 -9.49
N ARG A 77 -0.97 -1.17 -9.54
CA ARG A 77 0.08 -1.53 -8.58
C ARG A 77 0.05 -0.53 -7.42
N ILE A 78 -0.59 -0.93 -6.33
CA ILE A 78 -0.85 -0.07 -5.18
C ILE A 78 0.36 -0.09 -4.27
N PHE A 79 0.85 1.11 -3.92
CA PHE A 79 1.89 1.31 -2.90
C PHE A 79 1.27 1.50 -1.51
N ASN A 80 2.12 1.55 -0.46
CA ASN A 80 1.62 1.61 0.91
C ASN A 80 0.61 2.74 1.10
N THR A 81 -0.59 2.36 1.51
CA THR A 81 -1.72 3.26 1.70
C THR A 81 -2.11 3.29 3.17
N TYR A 82 -2.41 4.47 3.69
CA TYR A 82 -2.86 4.70 5.06
C TYR A 82 -4.09 5.63 5.08
N GLY A 83 -4.82 5.62 6.18
CA GLY A 83 -5.95 6.52 6.39
C GLY A 83 -6.99 6.00 7.38
N PRO A 84 -8.07 6.75 7.58
CA PRO A 84 -9.20 6.34 8.41
C PRO A 84 -9.77 4.97 7.99
N ARG A 85 -10.33 4.24 8.94
CA ARG A 85 -10.91 2.89 8.79
C ARG A 85 -9.91 1.77 8.46
N MET A 86 -8.61 2.06 8.40
CA MET A 86 -7.58 1.02 8.38
C MET A 86 -7.71 0.15 9.64
N CYS A 87 -7.41 -1.15 9.56
CA CYS A 87 -7.46 -2.04 10.72
C CYS A 87 -6.45 -1.56 11.80
N LEU A 88 -6.89 -1.52 13.07
CA LEU A 88 -6.04 -1.06 14.18
C LEU A 88 -4.83 -1.98 14.41
N ASP A 89 -5.03 -3.29 14.16
CA ASP A 89 -4.05 -4.34 14.36
C ASP A 89 -3.65 -4.95 13.01
N ASP A 90 -3.46 -4.10 11.98
CA ASP A 90 -3.17 -4.48 10.59
C ASP A 90 -1.74 -5.02 10.40
N GLY A 91 -0.83 -4.69 11.30
CA GLY A 91 0.57 -5.09 11.23
C GLY A 91 1.46 -4.19 10.36
N ARG A 92 0.90 -3.23 9.61
CA ARG A 92 1.69 -2.27 8.82
C ARG A 92 2.25 -1.16 9.70
N VAL A 93 3.40 -0.63 9.29
CA VAL A 93 4.17 0.32 10.11
C VAL A 93 3.36 1.56 10.54
N VAL A 94 2.60 2.20 9.62
CA VAL A 94 1.85 3.42 9.97
C VAL A 94 0.75 3.12 11.00
N SER A 95 -0.05 2.04 10.79
CA SER A 95 -1.09 1.64 11.74
C SER A 95 -0.51 1.23 13.09
N ASN A 96 0.61 0.49 13.09
CA ASN A 96 1.28 0.08 14.31
C ASN A 96 1.77 1.28 15.12
N PHE A 97 2.51 2.21 14.48
CA PHE A 97 3.03 3.39 15.18
C PHE A 97 1.92 4.26 15.74
N VAL A 98 0.86 4.53 14.95
CA VAL A 98 -0.29 5.31 15.41
C VAL A 98 -0.99 4.63 16.58
N ALA A 99 -1.28 3.32 16.47
CA ALA A 99 -1.95 2.58 17.55
C ALA A 99 -1.10 2.49 18.82
N GLN A 100 0.21 2.25 18.69
CA GLN A 100 1.15 2.19 19.80
C GLN A 100 1.26 3.55 20.50
N ALA A 101 1.45 4.64 19.75
CA ALA A 101 1.55 5.98 20.31
C ALA A 101 0.26 6.41 21.03
N ILE A 102 -0.93 6.13 20.48
CA ILE A 102 -2.21 6.42 21.15
C ILE A 102 -2.36 5.62 22.46
N ARG A 103 -1.91 4.35 22.46
CA ARG A 103 -1.94 3.48 23.66
C ARG A 103 -0.80 3.76 24.63
N LYS A 104 0.04 4.77 24.39
CA LYS A 104 1.24 5.09 25.19
C LYS A 104 2.23 3.92 25.30
N GLN A 105 2.32 3.13 24.24
CA GLN A 105 3.28 2.03 24.11
C GLN A 105 4.46 2.49 23.24
N PRO A 106 5.66 1.91 23.41
CA PRO A 106 6.79 2.18 22.53
C PRO A 106 6.47 1.83 21.08
N MET A 107 6.85 2.71 20.13
CA MET A 107 6.77 2.42 18.71
C MET A 107 7.87 1.44 18.32
N THR A 108 7.50 0.34 17.69
CA THR A 108 8.41 -0.74 17.34
C THR A 108 9.06 -0.49 15.97
N VAL A 109 10.35 -0.18 15.96
CA VAL A 109 11.18 -0.03 14.74
C VAL A 109 11.99 -1.29 14.54
N TYR A 110 11.88 -1.91 13.36
CA TYR A 110 12.66 -3.08 12.98
C TYR A 110 13.99 -2.66 12.32
N GLY A 111 15.08 -3.36 12.64
CA GLY A 111 16.42 -3.01 12.17
C GLY A 111 16.91 -1.68 12.74
N ASP A 112 17.67 -0.92 11.94
CA ASP A 112 18.21 0.39 12.29
C ASP A 112 17.25 1.57 11.95
N GLY A 113 16.09 1.28 11.37
CA GLY A 113 15.09 2.26 10.99
C GLY A 113 15.43 3.12 9.77
N LYS A 114 16.51 2.79 9.03
CA LYS A 114 16.94 3.54 7.84
C LYS A 114 16.27 3.06 6.55
N GLN A 115 15.61 1.89 6.56
CA GLN A 115 14.82 1.44 5.42
C GLN A 115 13.75 2.48 5.09
N THR A 116 13.55 2.70 3.79
CA THR A 116 12.64 3.74 3.31
C THR A 116 11.36 3.17 2.72
N ARG A 117 10.27 3.90 2.90
CA ARG A 117 8.96 3.62 2.30
C ARG A 117 8.29 4.91 1.87
N SER A 118 7.42 4.78 0.90
CA SER A 118 6.50 5.83 0.50
C SER A 118 5.09 5.52 0.98
N PHE A 119 4.35 6.55 1.39
CA PHE A 119 3.01 6.40 1.96
C PHE A 119 2.03 7.32 1.26
N GLN A 120 0.94 6.78 0.70
CA GLN A 120 -0.13 7.55 0.12
C GLN A 120 -1.38 7.56 1.00
N TYR A 121 -2.11 8.65 0.98
CA TYR A 121 -3.38 8.76 1.69
C TYR A 121 -4.49 8.05 0.91
N VAL A 122 -5.44 7.46 1.64
CA VAL A 122 -6.47 6.57 1.06
C VAL A 122 -7.36 7.26 0.02
N SER A 123 -7.69 8.56 0.18
CA SER A 123 -8.51 9.26 -0.82
C SER A 123 -7.78 9.45 -2.15
N ASP A 124 -6.46 9.69 -2.12
CA ASP A 124 -5.65 9.78 -3.34
C ASP A 124 -5.65 8.44 -4.09
N LEU A 125 -5.53 7.32 -3.35
CA LEU A 125 -5.65 5.99 -3.96
C LEU A 125 -7.03 5.79 -4.60
N VAL A 126 -8.12 6.13 -3.90
CA VAL A 126 -9.49 5.97 -4.43
C VAL A 126 -9.68 6.79 -5.71
N GLU A 127 -9.23 8.06 -5.73
CA GLU A 127 -9.25 8.88 -6.94
C GLU A 127 -8.48 8.23 -8.10
N GLY A 128 -7.29 7.67 -7.83
CA GLY A 128 -6.49 6.96 -8.84
C GLY A 128 -7.15 5.69 -9.37
N LEU A 129 -7.80 4.91 -8.50
CA LEU A 129 -8.55 3.71 -8.91
C LEU A 129 -9.77 4.07 -9.76
N VAL A 130 -10.50 5.14 -9.42
CA VAL A 130 -11.64 5.64 -10.22
C VAL A 130 -11.15 6.12 -11.58
N ALA A 131 -10.11 6.96 -11.64
CA ALA A 131 -9.54 7.44 -12.89
C ALA A 131 -9.07 6.30 -13.80
N LEU A 132 -8.45 5.25 -13.24
CA LEU A 132 -8.04 4.07 -13.98
C LEU A 132 -9.25 3.24 -14.45
N MET A 133 -10.26 3.05 -13.60
CA MET A 133 -11.44 2.25 -13.92
C MET A 133 -12.28 2.89 -15.03
N GLU A 134 -12.43 4.21 -15.02
CA GLU A 134 -13.20 4.97 -16.02
C GLU A 134 -12.41 5.17 -17.32
N GLY A 135 -11.07 5.19 -17.25
CA GLY A 135 -10.18 5.40 -18.37
C GLY A 135 -10.10 4.21 -19.35
N GLU A 136 -9.39 4.42 -20.47
CA GLU A 136 -9.25 3.43 -21.54
C GLU A 136 -7.96 2.58 -21.42
N HIS A 137 -7.10 2.88 -20.46
CA HIS A 137 -5.78 2.25 -20.36
C HIS A 137 -5.82 0.97 -19.52
N VAL A 138 -5.21 -0.10 -20.02
CA VAL A 138 -5.13 -1.40 -19.33
C VAL A 138 -4.21 -1.36 -18.12
N GLY A 139 -3.09 -0.70 -18.21
CA GLY A 139 -2.05 -0.70 -17.16
C GLY A 139 -0.91 -1.68 -17.45
N PRO A 140 -0.12 -2.09 -16.43
CA PRO A 140 -0.26 -1.66 -15.04
C PRO A 140 0.04 -0.17 -14.84
N PHE A 141 -0.49 0.40 -13.74
CA PHE A 141 -0.20 1.75 -13.25
C PHE A 141 0.24 1.72 -11.80
N ASN A 142 1.34 2.40 -11.49
CA ASN A 142 1.74 2.66 -10.13
C ASN A 142 0.83 3.72 -9.52
N LEU A 143 0.11 3.36 -8.45
CA LEU A 143 -0.65 4.30 -7.63
C LEU A 143 0.02 4.41 -6.25
N GLY A 144 0.68 5.53 -6.01
CA GLY A 144 1.44 5.78 -4.80
C GLY A 144 1.91 7.22 -4.69
N ASN A 145 2.42 7.59 -3.52
CA ASN A 145 3.03 8.91 -3.31
C ASN A 145 4.55 8.77 -3.43
N PRO A 146 5.24 9.55 -4.29
CA PRO A 146 6.69 9.49 -4.44
C PRO A 146 7.48 10.10 -3.25
N GLY A 147 6.81 10.71 -2.27
CA GLY A 147 7.43 11.13 -1.02
C GLY A 147 7.96 9.93 -0.26
N GLU A 148 9.24 9.95 0.14
CA GLU A 148 9.95 8.85 0.76
C GLU A 148 10.33 9.21 2.19
N PHE A 149 10.14 8.29 3.11
CA PHE A 149 10.43 8.45 4.53
C PHE A 149 11.19 7.24 5.05
N THR A 150 12.19 7.46 5.87
CA THR A 150 12.76 6.41 6.72
C THR A 150 11.76 6.03 7.81
N MET A 151 11.91 4.86 8.40
CA MET A 151 11.06 4.46 9.52
C MET A 151 11.24 5.37 10.74
N LEU A 152 12.44 5.93 10.93
CA LEU A 152 12.70 6.91 11.98
C LEU A 152 11.99 8.25 11.71
N GLU A 153 12.06 8.77 10.47
CA GLU A 153 11.32 9.99 10.10
C GLU A 153 9.81 9.82 10.26
N LEU A 154 9.26 8.64 9.88
CA LEU A 154 7.87 8.32 10.14
C LEU A 154 7.54 8.34 11.64
N ALA A 155 8.39 7.72 12.48
CA ALA A 155 8.20 7.71 13.92
C ALA A 155 8.21 9.14 14.51
N GLU A 156 9.11 10.01 14.05
CA GLU A 156 9.12 11.41 14.49
C GLU A 156 7.85 12.17 14.06
N VAL A 157 7.36 11.97 12.83
CA VAL A 157 6.08 12.57 12.39
C VAL A 157 4.90 12.08 13.23
N VAL A 158 4.89 10.80 13.63
CA VAL A 158 3.87 10.25 14.54
C VAL A 158 3.97 10.87 15.95
N LYS A 159 5.19 11.02 16.49
CA LYS A 159 5.43 11.69 17.77
C LYS A 159 4.93 13.14 17.77
N GLU A 160 5.31 13.91 16.76
CA GLU A 160 4.86 15.30 16.58
C GLU A 160 3.32 15.41 16.54
N THR A 161 2.65 14.40 15.94
CA THR A 161 1.19 14.42 15.72
C THR A 161 0.39 13.95 16.94
N ILE A 162 0.91 12.99 17.72
CA ILE A 162 0.16 12.29 18.77
C ILE A 162 0.67 12.62 20.17
N ASP A 163 1.95 12.38 20.44
CA ASP A 163 2.59 12.55 21.73
C ASP A 163 4.10 12.64 21.56
N SER A 164 4.68 13.81 21.79
CA SER A 164 6.11 14.06 21.67
C SER A 164 6.99 13.23 22.63
N SER A 165 6.39 12.70 23.71
CA SER A 165 7.07 11.82 24.67
C SER A 165 7.07 10.34 24.30
N ALA A 166 6.39 9.94 23.19
CA ALA A 166 6.35 8.56 22.75
C ALA A 166 7.77 8.01 22.50
N SER A 167 8.05 6.84 23.05
CA SER A 167 9.36 6.18 22.95
C SER A 167 9.44 5.26 21.74
N ILE A 168 10.66 4.93 21.33
CA ILE A 168 10.94 3.97 20.25
C ILE A 168 11.65 2.76 20.85
N GLU A 169 11.21 1.57 20.45
CA GLU A 169 11.85 0.29 20.76
C GLU A 169 12.37 -0.33 19.46
N TYR A 170 13.64 -0.73 19.44
CA TYR A 170 14.23 -1.39 18.30
C TYR A 170 14.12 -2.92 18.42
N LYS A 171 13.74 -3.59 17.33
CA LYS A 171 13.69 -5.05 17.21
C LYS A 171 14.53 -5.56 16.03
N PRO A 172 14.98 -6.83 16.09
CA PRO A 172 15.68 -7.43 14.94
C PRO A 172 14.88 -7.29 13.64
N ASN A 173 15.57 -7.12 12.51
CA ASN A 173 14.93 -7.00 11.22
C ASN A 173 14.20 -8.30 10.82
N THR A 174 13.14 -8.17 10.02
CA THR A 174 12.42 -9.31 9.44
C THR A 174 13.08 -9.75 8.14
N ALA A 175 13.07 -11.05 7.89
CA ALA A 175 13.58 -11.61 6.64
C ALA A 175 12.75 -11.12 5.43
N ASP A 176 13.39 -10.95 4.28
CA ASP A 176 12.79 -10.56 3.00
C ASP A 176 12.03 -9.19 3.01
N ASP A 177 12.28 -8.30 4.01
CA ASP A 177 11.71 -6.96 3.99
C ASP A 177 12.47 -6.07 2.99
N PRO A 178 11.82 -5.48 1.96
CA PRO A 178 12.50 -4.67 0.96
C PRO A 178 13.25 -3.47 1.57
N HIS A 179 14.44 -3.16 1.06
CA HIS A 179 15.26 -2.07 1.58
C HIS A 179 14.68 -0.69 1.21
N MET A 180 14.23 -0.52 -0.04
CA MET A 180 13.71 0.75 -0.54
C MET A 180 12.49 0.52 -1.43
N ARG A 181 11.45 1.36 -1.25
CA ARG A 181 10.26 1.29 -2.09
C ARG A 181 9.67 2.67 -2.35
N LYS A 182 9.71 3.08 -3.63
CA LYS A 182 9.23 4.37 -4.09
C LYS A 182 8.65 4.25 -5.51
N PRO A 183 7.39 4.67 -5.75
CA PRO A 183 6.81 4.62 -7.09
C PRO A 183 7.39 5.69 -8.01
N ASP A 184 7.67 5.32 -9.26
CA ASP A 184 7.58 6.26 -10.38
C ASP A 184 6.09 6.35 -10.77
N ILE A 185 5.51 7.54 -10.76
CA ILE A 185 4.11 7.79 -11.10
C ILE A 185 3.96 8.62 -12.39
N SER A 186 5.01 8.73 -13.20
CA SER A 186 5.00 9.52 -14.43
C SER A 186 3.90 9.07 -15.38
N LYS A 187 3.71 7.76 -15.53
CA LYS A 187 2.66 7.16 -16.36
C LYS A 187 1.25 7.51 -15.86
N ALA A 188 1.01 7.48 -14.55
CA ALA A 188 -0.28 7.84 -13.99
C ALA A 188 -0.57 9.35 -14.15
N LYS A 189 0.44 10.21 -13.99
CA LYS A 189 0.31 11.65 -14.26
C LYS A 189 -0.05 11.93 -15.72
N GLU A 190 0.65 11.31 -16.65
CA GLU A 190 0.49 11.55 -18.08
C GLU A 190 -0.84 11.00 -18.62
N LEU A 191 -1.17 9.74 -18.30
CA LEU A 191 -2.28 9.03 -18.95
C LEU A 191 -3.59 9.04 -18.15
N LEU A 192 -3.53 9.20 -16.82
CA LEU A 192 -4.71 9.27 -15.96
C LEU A 192 -4.98 10.67 -15.43
N ASN A 193 -4.10 11.64 -15.71
CA ASN A 193 -4.12 12.98 -15.11
C ASN A 193 -4.24 12.92 -13.57
N TRP A 194 -3.57 11.93 -12.96
CA TRP A 194 -3.63 11.65 -11.53
C TRP A 194 -2.27 11.83 -10.86
N ALA A 195 -2.29 12.47 -9.70
CA ALA A 195 -1.17 12.52 -8.77
C ALA A 195 -1.71 12.61 -7.34
N PRO A 196 -0.98 12.08 -6.33
CA PRO A 196 -1.37 12.24 -4.93
C PRO A 196 -1.31 13.71 -4.52
N LYS A 197 -2.28 14.14 -3.70
CA LYS A 197 -2.46 15.53 -3.27
C LYS A 197 -2.16 15.71 -1.78
N ILE A 198 -2.38 14.65 -0.98
CA ILE A 198 -2.33 14.72 0.48
C ILE A 198 -0.97 14.20 0.96
N SER A 199 -0.22 15.08 1.63
CA SER A 199 1.04 14.70 2.25
C SER A 199 0.83 13.84 3.51
N LEU A 200 1.90 13.17 3.96
CA LEU A 200 1.85 12.37 5.21
C LEU A 200 1.46 13.25 6.42
N ARG A 201 1.98 14.48 6.50
CA ARG A 201 1.69 15.42 7.61
C ARG A 201 0.24 15.91 7.61
N GLU A 202 -0.41 15.99 6.46
CA GLU A 202 -1.83 16.38 6.35
C GLU A 202 -2.78 15.20 6.60
N GLY A 203 -2.46 14.01 6.07
CA GLY A 203 -3.32 12.83 6.18
C GLY A 203 -3.24 12.11 7.54
N LEU A 204 -2.08 12.15 8.21
CA LEU A 204 -1.87 11.43 9.46
C LEU A 204 -2.81 11.89 10.58
N PRO A 205 -3.07 13.20 10.81
CA PRO A 205 -4.03 13.65 11.83
C PRO A 205 -5.44 13.10 11.61
N LEU A 206 -5.89 12.93 10.36
CA LEU A 206 -7.20 12.36 10.03
C LEU A 206 -7.30 10.89 10.43
N MET A 207 -6.24 10.11 10.18
CA MET A 207 -6.14 8.73 10.63
C MET A 207 -6.08 8.62 12.16
N VAL A 208 -5.30 9.48 12.81
CA VAL A 208 -5.16 9.54 14.27
C VAL A 208 -6.50 9.80 14.95
N ASN A 209 -7.30 10.72 14.43
CA ASN A 209 -8.65 11.01 14.96
C ASN A 209 -9.56 9.78 14.90
N ASP A 210 -9.61 9.08 13.73
CA ASP A 210 -10.38 7.85 13.57
C ASP A 210 -9.89 6.74 14.54
N PHE A 211 -8.57 6.56 14.65
CA PHE A 211 -7.98 5.55 15.53
C PHE A 211 -8.27 5.83 17.01
N ARG A 212 -8.14 7.08 17.47
CA ARG A 212 -8.50 7.46 18.83
C ARG A 212 -9.93 7.10 19.18
N ASN A 213 -10.87 7.48 18.34
CA ASN A 213 -12.29 7.19 18.57
C ASN A 213 -12.55 5.68 18.65
N ARG A 214 -11.93 4.88 17.79
CA ARG A 214 -12.12 3.43 17.78
C ARG A 214 -11.41 2.70 18.93
N ILE A 215 -10.26 3.20 19.40
CA ILE A 215 -9.53 2.62 20.53
C ILE A 215 -10.31 2.92 21.80
N LEU A 216 -10.74 4.18 22.06
CA LEU A 216 -11.53 4.56 23.22
C LEU A 216 -12.84 3.76 23.31
N ASN A 217 -13.59 3.64 22.22
CA ASN A 217 -14.83 2.86 22.21
C ASN A 217 -14.63 1.36 22.47
N ARG A 218 -13.47 0.78 22.09
CA ARG A 218 -13.15 -0.62 22.40
C ARG A 218 -12.81 -0.83 23.87
N ASP A 219 -12.17 0.15 24.49
CA ASP A 219 -11.77 0.07 25.90
C ASP A 219 -12.99 0.29 26.83
N GLU A 220 -13.92 1.16 26.45
CA GLU A 220 -15.21 1.33 27.16
C GLU A 220 -16.09 0.08 27.05
N GLY A 221 -16.09 -0.63 25.92
CA GLY A 221 -16.86 -1.88 25.71
C GLY A 221 -16.29 -3.11 26.43
N LYS A 222 -15.08 -3.04 26.99
CA LYS A 222 -14.49 -4.11 27.83
C LYS A 222 -14.72 -3.93 29.33
N GLY A 223 -15.39 -2.86 29.74
CA GLY A 223 -15.71 -2.51 31.12
C GLY A 223 -17.12 -2.91 31.58
N LEU A 224 -17.82 -3.79 30.85
CA LEU A 224 -19.15 -4.32 31.23
C LEU A 224 -19.09 -5.84 31.44
#